data_978418f221c1c80a08474d6b750f91cb
#
_entry.id   978418f221c1c80a08474d6b750f91cb
#
_cell.length_a   1.000
_cell.length_b   1.000
_cell.length_c   1.000
_cell.angle_alpha   90.00
_cell.angle_beta   90.00
_cell.angle_gamma   90.00
#
_symmetry.space_group_name_H-M   'P 1'
#
loop_
_entity.id
_entity.type
_entity.pdbx_description
1 polymer ?
#
loop_
_entity_poly.entity_id
_entity_poly.type
_entity_poly.pdbx_seq_one_letter_code
_entity_poly.pdbx_strand_id
1 'polypeptide(L)'
;MRVPLSRSRKRYRTSIIQNRILACIDEALKELGASVAEALYYYLENNFRLSRNKIPRKPKTFMKALNSIFGEEGAKFIEKICIKKLEQEFNLRIDEGIGLINAIQIIKRNNSRKVSF
;
A
#
# COMPACT_ATOMS: atom_id res chain seq x y z
N MET A 1 -7.03 23.81 -26.18
CA MET A 1 -7.36 23.72 -24.78
C MET A 1 -6.30 23.11 -23.92
N ARG A 2 -5.97 23.76 -22.86
CA ARG A 2 -4.90 23.31 -22.03
C ARG A 2 -5.32 22.93 -20.66
N VAL A 3 -4.84 21.79 -20.22
CA VAL A 3 -5.07 21.33 -18.85
C VAL A 3 -4.08 22.08 -17.95
N PRO A 4 -4.54 22.57 -16.80
CA PRO A 4 -3.62 23.24 -15.87
C PRO A 4 -2.49 22.30 -15.47
N LEU A 5 -1.27 22.75 -15.66
CA LEU A 5 -0.09 21.95 -15.35
C LEU A 5 -0.02 21.52 -13.90
N SER A 6 -0.43 22.42 -12.99
CA SER A 6 -0.39 22.12 -11.58
C SER A 6 -1.27 20.91 -11.24
N ARG A 7 -2.44 20.83 -11.86
CA ARG A 7 -3.36 19.73 -11.63
C ARG A 7 -2.77 18.41 -12.15
N SER A 8 -2.18 18.45 -13.34
CA SER A 8 -1.57 17.27 -13.92
C SER A 8 -0.42 16.75 -13.08
N ARG A 9 0.42 17.67 -12.59
CA ARG A 9 1.54 17.29 -11.77
C ARG A 9 1.11 16.63 -10.49
N LYS A 10 0.06 17.16 -9.86
CA LYS A 10 -0.44 16.62 -8.62
C LYS A 10 -0.91 15.19 -8.78
N ARG A 11 -1.65 14.91 -9.84
CA ARG A 11 -2.13 13.57 -10.13
C ARG A 11 -0.97 12.61 -10.40
N TYR A 12 -0.03 13.07 -11.18
CA TYR A 12 1.11 12.25 -11.54
C TYR A 12 1.91 11.83 -10.31
N ARG A 13 2.16 12.75 -9.40
CA ARG A 13 2.88 12.45 -8.18
C ARG A 13 2.15 11.48 -7.29
N THR A 14 0.85 11.66 -7.16
CA THR A 14 0.03 10.74 -6.39
C THR A 14 0.11 9.34 -6.95
N SER A 15 0.05 9.22 -8.27
CA SER A 15 0.16 7.91 -8.92
C SER A 15 1.52 7.27 -8.69
N ILE A 16 2.59 8.05 -8.76
CA ILE A 16 3.93 7.52 -8.54
C ILE A 16 4.06 6.98 -7.12
N ILE A 17 3.61 7.75 -6.15
CA ILE A 17 3.71 7.33 -4.76
C ILE A 17 2.86 6.10 -4.51
N GLN A 18 1.66 6.07 -5.04
CA GLN A 18 0.79 4.91 -4.89
C GLN A 18 1.38 3.68 -5.54
N ASN A 19 2.01 3.83 -6.70
CA ASN A 19 2.65 2.71 -7.38
C ASN A 19 3.83 2.19 -6.57
N ARG A 20 4.57 3.09 -5.94
CA ARG A 20 5.68 2.67 -5.09
C ARG A 20 5.19 1.92 -3.86
N ILE A 21 4.10 2.38 -3.27
CA ILE A 21 3.49 1.68 -2.14
C ILE A 21 3.01 0.30 -2.57
N LEU A 22 2.37 0.23 -3.73
CA LEU A 22 1.88 -1.05 -4.24
C LEU A 22 3.03 -2.02 -4.49
N ALA A 23 4.14 -1.52 -5.03
CA ALA A 23 5.30 -2.37 -5.27
C ALA A 23 5.82 -2.97 -3.96
N CYS A 24 5.80 -2.19 -2.88
CA CYS A 24 6.22 -2.68 -1.57
C CYS A 24 5.30 -3.79 -1.07
N ILE A 25 4.00 -3.57 -1.22
CA ILE A 25 3.01 -4.57 -0.81
C ILE A 25 3.17 -5.83 -1.65
N ASP A 26 3.38 -5.67 -2.95
CA ASP A 26 3.57 -6.80 -3.84
C ASP A 26 4.81 -7.62 -3.45
N GLU A 27 5.91 -6.95 -3.15
CA GLU A 27 7.12 -7.63 -2.69
C GLU A 27 6.88 -8.39 -1.40
N ALA A 28 6.16 -7.76 -0.48
CA ALA A 28 5.86 -8.38 0.80
C ALA A 28 5.05 -9.67 0.60
N LEU A 29 4.04 -9.59 -0.26
CA LEU A 29 3.20 -10.75 -0.53
C LEU A 29 3.97 -11.86 -1.24
N LYS A 30 4.88 -11.48 -2.12
CA LYS A 30 5.68 -12.46 -2.84
C LYS A 30 6.64 -13.21 -1.93
N GLU A 31 6.98 -12.64 -0.78
CA GLU A 31 7.78 -13.36 0.20
C GLU A 31 7.04 -14.57 0.76
N LEU A 32 5.72 -14.53 0.70
CA LEU A 32 4.90 -15.67 1.10
C LEU A 32 4.83 -16.73 0.00
N GLY A 33 5.25 -16.37 -1.20
CA GLY A 33 5.18 -17.23 -2.36
C GLY A 33 4.42 -16.56 -3.49
N ALA A 34 4.90 -16.72 -4.72
CA ALA A 34 4.26 -16.08 -5.87
C ALA A 34 2.82 -16.56 -6.04
N SER A 35 2.60 -17.86 -5.82
CA SER A 35 1.25 -18.43 -5.95
C SER A 35 0.31 -17.88 -4.88
N VAL A 36 0.84 -17.67 -3.68
CA VAL A 36 0.05 -17.10 -2.58
C VAL A 36 -0.35 -15.67 -2.92
N ALA A 37 0.57 -14.90 -3.45
CA ALA A 37 0.30 -13.52 -3.82
C ALA A 37 -0.80 -13.45 -4.88
N GLU A 38 -0.70 -14.28 -5.92
CA GLU A 38 -1.69 -14.30 -6.98
C GLU A 38 -3.07 -14.71 -6.46
N ALA A 39 -3.10 -15.73 -5.61
CA ALA A 39 -4.36 -16.20 -5.04
C ALA A 39 -5.00 -15.11 -4.20
N LEU A 40 -4.19 -14.37 -3.46
CA LEU A 40 -4.69 -13.29 -2.62
C LEU A 40 -5.28 -12.16 -3.48
N TYR A 41 -4.59 -11.75 -4.54
CA TYR A 41 -5.12 -10.72 -5.43
C TYR A 41 -6.44 -11.14 -6.05
N TYR A 42 -6.53 -12.40 -6.45
CA TYR A 42 -7.76 -12.92 -7.01
C TYR A 42 -8.89 -12.87 -5.98
N TYR A 43 -8.60 -13.27 -4.76
CA TYR A 43 -9.58 -13.25 -3.68
C TYR A 43 -10.03 -11.83 -3.36
N LEU A 44 -9.10 -10.89 -3.33
CA LEU A 44 -9.41 -9.49 -3.08
C LEU A 44 -10.37 -8.94 -4.13
N GLU A 45 -10.10 -9.23 -5.38
CA GLU A 45 -10.92 -8.72 -6.46
C GLU A 45 -12.31 -9.33 -6.44
N ASN A 46 -12.40 -10.63 -6.21
CA ASN A 46 -13.68 -11.33 -6.29
C ASN A 46 -14.54 -11.18 -5.05
N ASN A 47 -13.95 -11.08 -3.88
CA ASN A 47 -14.73 -11.04 -2.64
C ASN A 47 -14.80 -9.66 -2.00
N PHE A 48 -13.89 -8.77 -2.33
CA PHE A 48 -13.86 -7.43 -1.76
C PHE A 48 -13.91 -6.33 -2.81
N ARG A 49 -14.01 -6.72 -4.08
CA ARG A 49 -14.03 -5.79 -5.20
C ARG A 49 -12.84 -4.82 -5.13
N LEU A 50 -11.72 -5.35 -4.73
CA LEU A 50 -10.50 -4.57 -4.57
C LEU A 50 -9.48 -5.05 -5.56
N SER A 51 -9.30 -4.31 -6.64
CA SER A 51 -8.27 -4.66 -7.61
C SER A 51 -6.91 -4.26 -7.07
N ARG A 52 -5.89 -4.96 -7.55
CA ARG A 52 -4.52 -4.81 -7.05
C ARG A 52 -4.06 -3.36 -7.00
N ASN A 53 -4.29 -2.62 -8.06
CA ASN A 53 -3.78 -1.25 -8.14
C ASN A 53 -4.52 -0.27 -7.24
N LYS A 54 -5.62 -0.69 -6.64
CA LYS A 54 -6.36 0.18 -5.72
C LYS A 54 -6.04 -0.08 -4.25
N ILE A 55 -5.21 -1.06 -3.97
CA ILE A 55 -4.87 -1.39 -2.59
C ILE A 55 -4.31 -0.19 -1.82
N PRO A 56 -3.38 0.61 -2.39
CA PRO A 56 -2.87 1.75 -1.62
C PRO A 56 -3.92 2.81 -1.29
N ARG A 57 -5.03 2.81 -2.01
CA ARG A 57 -6.12 3.75 -1.73
C ARG A 57 -7.09 3.20 -0.70
N LYS A 58 -7.14 1.87 -0.54
CA LYS A 58 -8.09 1.23 0.35
C LYS A 58 -7.39 0.26 1.29
N PRO A 59 -6.45 0.75 2.09
CA PRO A 59 -5.71 -0.14 2.98
C PRO A 59 -6.59 -0.78 4.05
N LYS A 60 -7.68 -0.13 4.43
CA LYS A 60 -8.61 -0.72 5.40
C LYS A 60 -9.24 -1.99 4.85
N THR A 61 -9.69 -1.93 3.59
CA THR A 61 -10.28 -3.09 2.93
C THR A 61 -9.24 -4.20 2.80
N PHE A 62 -8.02 -3.83 2.44
CA PHE A 62 -6.94 -4.78 2.33
C PHE A 62 -6.67 -5.50 3.65
N MET A 63 -6.58 -4.76 4.74
CA MET A 63 -6.34 -5.35 6.05
C MET A 63 -7.51 -6.21 6.50
N LYS A 64 -8.73 -5.80 6.19
CA LYS A 64 -9.91 -6.58 6.51
C LYS A 64 -9.86 -7.94 5.82
N ALA A 65 -9.45 -7.93 4.55
CA ALA A 65 -9.34 -9.18 3.80
C ALA A 65 -8.25 -10.07 4.36
N LEU A 66 -7.10 -9.50 4.74
CA LEU A 66 -6.03 -10.28 5.34
C LEU A 66 -6.48 -10.94 6.62
N ASN A 67 -7.22 -10.21 7.46
CA ASN A 67 -7.76 -10.78 8.69
C ASN A 67 -8.73 -11.92 8.39
N SER A 68 -9.53 -11.77 7.35
CA SER A 68 -10.50 -12.78 6.98
C SER A 68 -9.84 -14.08 6.52
N ILE A 69 -8.74 -13.95 5.79
CA ILE A 69 -8.06 -15.12 5.23
C ILE A 69 -7.10 -15.77 6.21
N PHE A 70 -6.29 -14.96 6.85
CA PHE A 70 -5.16 -15.44 7.65
C PHE A 70 -5.37 -15.35 9.16
N GLY A 71 -6.48 -14.75 9.58
CA GLY A 71 -6.68 -14.49 10.99
C GLY A 71 -5.86 -13.30 11.46
N GLU A 72 -6.06 -12.94 12.72
CA GLU A 72 -5.43 -11.75 13.28
C GLU A 72 -3.91 -11.84 13.29
N GLU A 73 -3.40 -13.00 13.72
CA GLU A 73 -1.96 -13.17 13.82
C GLU A 73 -1.28 -13.17 12.45
N GLY A 74 -1.88 -13.90 11.51
CA GLY A 74 -1.34 -13.94 10.16
C GLY A 74 -1.37 -12.59 9.48
N ALA A 75 -2.46 -11.86 9.69
CA ALA A 75 -2.58 -10.51 9.12
C ALA A 75 -1.53 -9.58 9.68
N LYS A 76 -1.27 -9.66 10.99
CA LYS A 76 -0.23 -8.85 11.61
C LYS A 76 1.14 -9.18 11.08
N PHE A 77 1.40 -10.44 10.84
CA PHE A 77 2.68 -10.87 10.29
C PHE A 77 2.91 -10.26 8.91
N ILE A 78 1.89 -10.33 8.06
CA ILE A 78 1.98 -9.77 6.71
C ILE A 78 2.10 -8.26 6.77
N GLU A 79 1.35 -7.64 7.68
CA GLU A 79 1.41 -6.20 7.89
C GLU A 79 2.83 -5.74 8.22
N LYS A 80 3.52 -6.47 9.09
CA LYS A 80 4.88 -6.13 9.47
C LYS A 80 5.83 -6.20 8.29
N ILE A 81 5.66 -7.20 7.44
CA ILE A 81 6.51 -7.32 6.26
C ILE A 81 6.26 -6.14 5.32
N CYS A 82 5.01 -5.78 5.13
CA CYS A 82 4.66 -4.64 4.30
C CYS A 82 5.29 -3.35 4.82
N ILE A 83 5.17 -3.12 6.13
CA ILE A 83 5.71 -1.90 6.74
C ILE A 83 7.23 -1.85 6.58
N LYS A 84 7.89 -2.98 6.74
CA LYS A 84 9.34 -3.03 6.57
C LYS A 84 9.75 -2.65 5.15
N LYS A 85 9.01 -3.15 4.17
CA LYS A 85 9.29 -2.79 2.78
C LYS A 85 9.07 -1.30 2.54
N LEU A 86 8.04 -0.73 3.14
CA LEU A 86 7.77 0.70 3.03
C LEU A 86 8.87 1.53 3.66
N GLU A 87 9.37 1.10 4.82
CA GLU A 87 10.47 1.80 5.47
C GLU A 87 11.70 1.84 4.56
N GLN A 88 11.99 0.73 3.92
CA GLN A 88 13.15 0.64 3.05
C GLN A 88 12.96 1.48 1.79
N GLU A 89 11.79 1.41 1.19
CA GLU A 89 11.53 2.11 -0.06
C GLU A 89 11.53 3.62 0.13
N PHE A 90 10.94 4.11 1.23
CA PHE A 90 10.79 5.53 1.46
C PHE A 90 11.83 6.10 2.42
N ASN A 91 12.76 5.27 2.83
CA ASN A 91 13.88 5.67 3.71
C ASN A 91 13.39 6.41 4.94
N LEU A 92 12.48 5.77 5.66
CA LEU A 92 11.95 6.35 6.88
C LEU A 92 11.73 5.25 7.90
N ARG A 93 11.49 5.66 9.14
CA ARG A 93 11.25 4.73 10.22
C ARG A 93 9.82 4.88 10.69
N ILE A 94 9.13 3.76 10.82
CA ILE A 94 7.76 3.73 11.30
C ILE A 94 7.77 3.10 12.68
N ASP A 95 7.26 3.82 13.67
CA ASP A 95 7.28 3.36 15.04
C ASP A 95 6.48 2.07 15.21
N GLU A 96 6.93 1.24 16.15
CA GLU A 96 6.21 0.04 16.49
C GLU A 96 4.83 0.41 16.99
N GLY A 97 3.85 -0.41 16.60
CA GLY A 97 2.49 -0.12 16.98
C GLY A 97 1.71 0.64 15.93
N ILE A 98 2.40 1.23 14.95
CA ILE A 98 1.73 1.87 13.85
C ILE A 98 1.42 0.82 12.80
N GLY A 99 0.13 0.70 12.43
CA GLY A 99 -0.28 -0.28 11.45
C GLY A 99 -0.10 0.22 10.03
N LEU A 100 -0.40 -0.65 9.08
CA LEU A 100 -0.22 -0.37 7.66
C LEU A 100 -1.07 0.82 7.20
N ILE A 101 -2.30 0.91 7.69
CA ILE A 101 -3.20 1.99 7.31
C ILE A 101 -2.56 3.34 7.62
N ASN A 102 -2.08 3.49 8.84
CA ASN A 102 -1.47 4.76 9.26
C ASN A 102 -0.11 4.97 8.62
N ALA A 103 0.64 3.89 8.40
CA ALA A 103 1.93 3.99 7.73
C ALA A 103 1.77 4.56 6.31
N ILE A 104 0.78 4.10 5.60
CA ILE A 104 0.50 4.60 4.24
C ILE A 104 0.14 6.08 4.29
N GLN A 105 -0.66 6.48 5.28
CA GLN A 105 -1.04 7.87 5.43
C GLN A 105 0.17 8.77 5.72
N ILE A 106 1.07 8.28 6.56
CA ILE A 106 2.29 9.03 6.88
C ILE A 106 3.12 9.23 5.62
N ILE A 107 3.27 8.19 4.83
CA ILE A 107 4.05 8.26 3.60
C ILE A 107 3.43 9.24 2.62
N LYS A 108 2.13 9.17 2.44
CA LYS A 108 1.45 10.08 1.52
C LYS A 108 1.59 11.53 1.97
N ARG A 109 1.45 11.77 3.28
CA ARG A 109 1.56 13.11 3.83
C ARG A 109 2.97 13.66 3.67
N ASN A 110 3.98 12.86 3.99
CA ASN A 110 5.36 13.29 3.88
C ASN A 110 5.74 13.63 2.44
N ASN A 111 5.26 12.83 1.52
CA ASN A 111 5.60 13.07 0.11
C ASN A 111 4.86 14.27 -0.47
N SER A 112 3.66 14.53 0.01
CA SER A 112 2.93 15.73 -0.38
C SER A 112 3.68 16.98 0.07
N ARG A 113 4.23 16.95 1.29
CA ARG A 113 4.98 18.08 1.82
C ARG A 113 6.25 18.33 1.03
N LYS A 114 6.95 17.27 0.67
CA LYS A 114 8.20 17.42 -0.07
C LYS A 114 8.02 18.07 -1.41
N VAL A 115 6.81 18.09 -1.89
CA VAL A 115 6.49 18.55 -3.22
C VAL A 115 6.05 20.00 -3.25
N SER A 116 5.88 20.61 -2.10
CA SER A 116 5.30 21.94 -2.04
C SER A 116 6.35 23.04 -1.92
N PHE A 117 7.31 23.02 -2.74
CA PHE A 117 8.29 24.10 -2.80
C PHE A 117 7.83 25.22 -3.65
#